data_355f7ec0333673a1b2a57dd15a2e2175
#
_entry.id   355f7ec0333673a1b2a57dd15a2e2175
#
_cell.length_a   1.000
_cell.length_b   1.000
_cell.length_c   1.000
_cell.angle_alpha   90.00
_cell.angle_beta   90.00
_cell.angle_gamma   90.00
#
_symmetry.space_group_name_H-M   'P 1'
#
loop_
_entity.id
_entity.type
_entity.pdbx_description
1 polymer ?
#
loop_
_entity_poly.entity_id
_entity_poly.type
_entity_poly.pdbx_seq_one_letter_code
_entity_poly.pdbx_strand_id
1 'polypeptide(L)'
;MSKNNWGEIIRVKVTNAKHQFLIGTSGWTYDHWKGLFYPKNLPKRKWFEYYGSFFSTVEVNATFYRSFKDQTYHNWREHAPVHFRYVLKAPRWITHRKYLLDAEQEIEEFSRSAALLEDRLGLILLQVAPGTPFDPDRLKRALLAFGNPKKVAIEFRHKNWFTNEIRDLLCTLGVVFCTADSPKTRLLDWVTSDTAYIRLHGRQRWYSHNYTDQELHEIADLAIQMAEQGAERIYIFFNNDFEGYAPQNALTLQQMLG
;
A
#
# COMPACT_ATOMS: atom_id res chain seq x y z
N MET A 1 0.85 31.94 13.49
CA MET A 1 -0.54 31.67 13.03
C MET A 1 -0.50 31.57 11.51
N SER A 2 -0.15 30.39 10.97
CA SER A 2 -0.19 30.13 9.52
C SER A 2 -1.57 29.55 9.18
N LYS A 3 -2.33 30.32 8.39
CA LYS A 3 -3.59 29.84 7.82
C LYS A 3 -3.23 28.80 6.76
N ASN A 4 -3.54 27.53 7.02
CA ASN A 4 -3.47 26.49 6.03
C ASN A 4 -4.54 26.73 4.97
N ASN A 5 -4.14 27.21 3.80
CA ASN A 5 -5.00 27.54 2.68
C ASN A 5 -5.23 26.26 1.83
N TRP A 6 -6.05 25.33 2.32
CA TRP A 6 -6.44 24.10 1.58
C TRP A 6 -7.69 24.34 0.68
N GLY A 7 -7.90 25.58 0.24
CA GLY A 7 -9.13 26.00 -0.46
C GLY A 7 -9.18 25.75 -1.96
N GLU A 8 -8.11 25.28 -2.61
CA GLU A 8 -8.18 24.87 -4.01
C GLU A 8 -8.21 23.36 -4.11
N ILE A 9 -9.36 22.82 -4.49
CA ILE A 9 -9.57 21.40 -4.76
C ILE A 9 -8.68 21.02 -5.95
N ILE A 10 -7.55 20.37 -5.67
CA ILE A 10 -6.74 19.71 -6.70
C ILE A 10 -7.57 18.51 -7.17
N ARG A 11 -8.33 18.69 -8.24
CA ARG A 11 -8.99 17.58 -8.93
C ARG A 11 -7.90 16.65 -9.44
N VAL A 12 -7.99 15.36 -9.08
CA VAL A 12 -7.15 14.30 -9.63
C VAL A 12 -7.17 14.42 -11.15
N LYS A 13 -6.09 14.92 -11.74
CA LYS A 13 -5.91 14.91 -13.19
C LYS A 13 -5.68 13.46 -13.58
N VAL A 14 -6.64 12.85 -14.27
CA VAL A 14 -6.39 11.63 -15.04
C VAL A 14 -5.50 12.05 -16.20
N THR A 15 -4.20 11.98 -16.02
CA THR A 15 -3.24 12.23 -17.09
C THR A 15 -3.22 11.01 -18.01
N ASN A 16 -3.19 11.23 -19.33
CA ASN A 16 -2.88 10.24 -20.38
C ASN A 16 -1.37 9.87 -20.32
N ALA A 17 -0.82 9.74 -19.12
CA ALA A 17 0.56 9.37 -18.91
C ALA A 17 0.72 7.85 -19.07
N LYS A 18 1.82 7.44 -19.69
CA LYS A 18 2.21 6.03 -19.85
C LYS A 18 2.27 5.29 -18.52
N HIS A 19 2.41 5.99 -17.40
CA HIS A 19 2.55 5.46 -16.04
C HIS A 19 1.55 6.12 -15.09
N GLN A 20 1.04 5.33 -14.12
CA GLN A 20 0.09 5.79 -13.12
C GLN A 20 0.72 5.73 -11.73
N PHE A 21 0.84 6.87 -11.05
CA PHE A 21 1.24 6.96 -9.64
C PHE A 21 -0.01 6.95 -8.76
N LEU A 22 -0.12 5.91 -7.92
CA LEU A 22 -1.22 5.70 -6.99
C LEU A 22 -0.73 5.96 -5.57
N ILE A 23 -0.88 7.21 -5.12
CA ILE A 23 -0.33 7.69 -3.85
C ILE A 23 -1.45 7.79 -2.82
N GLY A 24 -1.21 7.27 -1.62
CA GLY A 24 -2.18 7.28 -0.53
C GLY A 24 -1.53 6.97 0.82
N THR A 25 -2.34 6.56 1.78
CA THR A 25 -1.93 6.28 3.15
C THR A 25 -2.27 4.85 3.58
N SER A 26 -1.59 4.35 4.60
CA SER A 26 -1.90 3.08 5.26
C SER A 26 -3.04 3.27 6.27
N GLY A 27 -4.28 3.29 5.76
CA GLY A 27 -5.50 3.60 6.51
C GLY A 27 -5.95 5.05 6.32
N TRP A 28 -7.22 5.30 6.71
CA TRP A 28 -7.83 6.63 6.62
C TRP A 28 -8.67 7.00 7.86
N THR A 29 -8.81 6.11 8.84
CA THR A 29 -9.68 6.30 10.01
C THR A 29 -8.89 6.59 11.27
N TYR A 30 -8.21 7.73 11.29
CA TYR A 30 -7.40 8.19 12.42
C TYR A 30 -8.03 9.41 13.09
N ASP A 31 -8.42 9.28 14.37
CA ASP A 31 -9.07 10.36 15.11
C ASP A 31 -8.19 11.61 15.26
N HIS A 32 -6.89 11.42 15.37
CA HIS A 32 -5.92 12.52 15.47
C HIS A 32 -5.73 13.31 14.16
N TRP A 33 -6.24 12.81 13.02
CA TRP A 33 -6.26 13.59 11.77
C TRP A 33 -7.37 14.66 11.75
N LYS A 34 -8.29 14.65 12.74
CA LYS A 34 -9.36 15.65 12.86
C LYS A 34 -8.78 17.01 13.21
N GLY A 35 -9.01 18.00 12.35
CA GLY A 35 -8.43 19.34 12.45
C GLY A 35 -7.05 19.50 11.84
N LEU A 36 -6.44 18.38 11.39
CA LEU A 36 -5.20 18.38 10.61
C LEU A 36 -5.49 18.10 9.13
N PHE A 37 -5.97 16.92 8.81
CA PHE A 37 -6.41 16.52 7.47
C PHE A 37 -7.93 16.63 7.32
N TYR A 38 -8.70 16.02 8.25
CA TYR A 38 -10.15 16.15 8.24
C TYR A 38 -10.62 17.47 8.87
N PRO A 39 -11.61 18.18 8.27
CA PRO A 39 -12.24 19.31 8.94
C PRO A 39 -12.75 18.96 10.34
N LYS A 40 -12.60 19.89 11.31
CA LYS A 40 -12.95 19.65 12.72
C LYS A 40 -14.39 19.14 12.91
N ASN A 41 -15.32 19.61 12.08
CA ASN A 41 -16.76 19.30 12.18
C ASN A 41 -17.21 18.17 11.25
N LEU A 42 -16.28 17.52 10.49
CA LEU A 42 -16.64 16.46 9.59
C LEU A 42 -16.95 15.17 10.37
N PRO A 43 -18.18 14.61 10.26
CA PRO A 43 -18.51 13.35 10.95
C PRO A 43 -17.75 12.17 10.35
N LYS A 44 -17.37 11.17 11.18
CA LYS A 44 -16.57 10.00 10.76
C LYS A 44 -17.16 9.27 9.54
N ARG A 45 -18.48 9.18 9.42
CA ARG A 45 -19.16 8.54 8.28
C ARG A 45 -18.83 9.20 6.93
N LYS A 46 -18.36 10.45 6.93
CA LYS A 46 -17.96 11.22 5.75
C LYS A 46 -16.44 11.21 5.49
N TRP A 47 -15.66 10.58 6.36
CA TRP A 47 -14.19 10.59 6.23
C TRP A 47 -13.70 9.89 4.98
N PHE A 48 -14.32 8.75 4.61
CA PHE A 48 -13.93 8.06 3.39
C PHE A 48 -14.22 8.89 2.13
N GLU A 49 -15.40 9.51 2.05
CA GLU A 49 -15.76 10.40 0.95
C GLU A 49 -14.79 11.57 0.83
N TYR A 50 -14.45 12.19 1.98
CA TYR A 50 -13.46 13.27 2.02
C TYR A 50 -12.06 12.77 1.62
N TYR A 51 -11.60 11.64 2.14
CA TYR A 51 -10.32 11.03 1.79
C TYR A 51 -10.24 10.73 0.28
N GLY A 52 -11.28 10.14 -0.28
CA GLY A 52 -11.39 9.79 -1.71
C GLY A 52 -11.45 11.00 -2.66
N SER A 53 -11.69 12.24 -2.13
CA SER A 53 -11.57 13.46 -2.94
C SER A 53 -10.11 13.92 -3.14
N PHE A 54 -9.17 13.42 -2.33
CA PHE A 54 -7.73 13.74 -2.42
C PHE A 54 -6.91 12.58 -2.96
N PHE A 55 -7.28 11.34 -2.63
CA PHE A 55 -6.50 10.14 -2.93
C PHE A 55 -7.33 9.14 -3.74
N SER A 56 -6.70 8.50 -4.71
CA SER A 56 -7.29 7.45 -5.54
C SER A 56 -7.03 6.03 -5.02
N THR A 57 -6.30 5.89 -3.90
CA THR A 57 -5.96 4.59 -3.32
C THR A 57 -5.77 4.68 -1.81
N VAL A 58 -5.93 3.53 -1.14
CA VAL A 58 -5.64 3.35 0.28
C VAL A 58 -5.17 1.93 0.56
N GLU A 59 -4.23 1.77 1.48
CA GLU A 59 -3.84 0.48 2.04
C GLU A 59 -4.66 0.19 3.29
N VAL A 60 -5.45 -0.88 3.28
CA VAL A 60 -6.35 -1.26 4.39
C VAL A 60 -5.63 -2.20 5.33
N ASN A 61 -5.09 -1.67 6.43
CA ASN A 61 -4.43 -2.47 7.46
C ASN A 61 -5.41 -3.18 8.40
N ALA A 62 -6.68 -2.79 8.42
CA ALA A 62 -7.68 -3.39 9.31
C ALA A 62 -7.89 -4.90 9.04
N THR A 63 -7.75 -5.34 7.79
CA THR A 63 -7.85 -6.75 7.37
C THR A 63 -6.72 -7.63 7.93
N PHE A 64 -5.60 -7.04 8.31
CA PHE A 64 -4.50 -7.74 8.99
C PHE A 64 -4.89 -8.19 10.40
N TYR A 65 -5.70 -7.41 11.10
CA TYR A 65 -6.04 -7.63 12.51
C TYR A 65 -7.34 -8.43 12.71
N ARG A 66 -8.28 -8.34 11.77
CA ARG A 66 -9.59 -8.99 11.88
C ARG A 66 -10.17 -9.35 10.50
N SER A 67 -11.00 -10.39 10.49
CA SER A 67 -11.81 -10.71 9.31
C SER A 67 -13.02 -9.77 9.22
N PHE A 68 -13.50 -9.56 8.02
CA PHE A 68 -14.71 -8.78 7.74
C PHE A 68 -15.74 -9.68 7.06
N LYS A 69 -17.02 -9.35 7.25
CA LYS A 69 -18.12 -9.99 6.50
C LYS A 69 -18.10 -9.53 5.04
N ASP A 70 -18.57 -10.36 4.14
CA ASP A 70 -18.65 -10.05 2.70
C ASP A 70 -19.37 -8.73 2.42
N GLN A 71 -20.42 -8.41 3.18
CA GLN A 71 -21.13 -7.13 3.08
C GLN A 71 -20.21 -5.91 3.25
N THR A 72 -19.13 -6.01 4.03
CA THR A 72 -18.18 -4.92 4.20
C THR A 72 -17.40 -4.64 2.91
N TYR A 73 -16.99 -5.69 2.20
CA TYR A 73 -16.29 -5.56 0.90
C TYR A 73 -17.23 -5.00 -0.16
N HIS A 74 -18.47 -5.44 -0.21
CA HIS A 74 -19.50 -4.86 -1.08
C HIS A 74 -19.71 -3.38 -0.79
N ASN A 75 -19.86 -3.00 0.48
CA ASN A 75 -20.02 -1.60 0.89
C ASN A 75 -18.80 -0.75 0.49
N TRP A 76 -17.58 -1.27 0.66
CA TRP A 76 -16.38 -0.56 0.22
C TRP A 76 -16.37 -0.34 -1.29
N ARG A 77 -16.74 -1.37 -2.07
CA ARG A 77 -16.84 -1.27 -3.53
C ARG A 77 -17.86 -0.22 -3.96
N GLU A 78 -19.07 -0.26 -3.39
CA GLU A 78 -20.19 0.61 -3.77
C GLU A 78 -19.95 2.09 -3.42
N HIS A 79 -19.29 2.36 -2.29
CA HIS A 79 -19.04 3.73 -1.84
C HIS A 79 -17.75 4.34 -2.39
N ALA A 80 -16.90 3.55 -3.04
CA ALA A 80 -15.66 4.04 -3.61
C ALA A 80 -15.88 4.71 -4.98
N PRO A 81 -15.17 5.82 -5.28
CA PRO A 81 -15.14 6.38 -6.62
C PRO A 81 -14.69 5.33 -7.66
N VAL A 82 -15.14 5.47 -8.92
CA VAL A 82 -14.85 4.50 -9.99
C VAL A 82 -13.36 4.22 -10.18
N HIS A 83 -12.52 5.22 -10.03
CA HIS A 83 -11.07 5.13 -10.18
C HIS A 83 -10.33 4.71 -8.89
N PHE A 84 -11.03 4.55 -7.77
CA PHE A 84 -10.41 4.26 -6.47
C PHE A 84 -9.94 2.81 -6.38
N ARG A 85 -8.78 2.56 -5.78
CA ARG A 85 -8.22 1.23 -5.59
C ARG A 85 -7.90 0.98 -4.12
N TYR A 86 -8.39 -0.15 -3.61
CA TYR A 86 -8.01 -0.66 -2.29
C TYR A 86 -6.83 -1.61 -2.43
N VAL A 87 -5.86 -1.48 -1.54
CA VAL A 87 -4.88 -2.53 -1.28
C VAL A 87 -5.19 -3.13 0.08
N LEU A 88 -5.41 -4.44 0.14
CA LEU A 88 -5.77 -5.13 1.38
C LEU A 88 -4.55 -5.81 1.98
N LYS A 89 -4.23 -5.55 3.24
CA LYS A 89 -3.16 -6.28 3.91
C LYS A 89 -3.65 -7.66 4.35
N ALA A 90 -2.96 -8.71 3.90
CA ALA A 90 -3.28 -10.09 4.25
C ALA A 90 -3.30 -10.32 5.78
N PRO A 91 -4.21 -11.19 6.29
CA PRO A 91 -4.37 -11.42 7.71
C PRO A 91 -3.08 -11.85 8.43
N ARG A 92 -2.89 -11.35 9.66
CA ARG A 92 -1.74 -11.71 10.51
C ARG A 92 -1.66 -13.20 10.81
N TRP A 93 -2.78 -13.90 10.75
CA TRP A 93 -2.84 -15.34 10.95
C TRP A 93 -1.97 -16.06 9.92
N ILE A 94 -2.10 -15.70 8.64
CA ILE A 94 -1.32 -16.26 7.53
C ILE A 94 0.17 -15.98 7.73
N THR A 95 0.51 -14.73 8.01
CA THR A 95 1.89 -14.23 7.91
C THR A 95 2.69 -14.30 9.22
N HIS A 96 2.03 -14.03 10.38
CA HIS A 96 2.70 -13.86 11.68
C HIS A 96 2.34 -14.96 12.71
N ARG A 97 1.39 -15.86 12.39
CA ARG A 97 1.05 -17.00 13.21
C ARG A 97 1.46 -18.30 12.55
N LYS A 98 1.03 -18.51 11.32
CA LYS A 98 1.41 -19.68 10.52
C LYS A 98 2.77 -19.53 9.83
N TYR A 99 3.31 -18.31 9.68
CA TYR A 99 4.55 -18.06 8.94
C TYR A 99 4.52 -18.67 7.53
N LEU A 100 3.37 -18.58 6.87
CA LEU A 100 3.06 -19.17 5.56
C LEU A 100 3.06 -20.71 5.52
N LEU A 101 3.16 -21.40 6.66
CA LEU A 101 3.13 -22.86 6.73
C LEU A 101 1.69 -23.34 6.70
N ASP A 102 1.35 -24.20 5.74
CA ASP A 102 0.01 -24.78 5.57
C ASP A 102 -1.10 -23.73 5.67
N ALA A 103 -0.88 -22.59 4.99
CA ALA A 103 -1.76 -21.43 5.05
C ALA A 103 -2.63 -21.28 3.78
N GLU A 104 -2.56 -22.23 2.86
CA GLU A 104 -3.20 -22.16 1.55
C GLU A 104 -4.71 -21.94 1.65
N GLN A 105 -5.39 -22.68 2.54
CA GLN A 105 -6.83 -22.55 2.74
C GLN A 105 -7.22 -21.13 3.21
N GLU A 106 -6.52 -20.58 4.21
CA GLU A 106 -6.82 -19.23 4.72
C GLU A 106 -6.50 -18.14 3.68
N ILE A 107 -5.48 -18.39 2.85
CA ILE A 107 -5.14 -17.51 1.75
C ILE A 107 -6.28 -17.51 0.71
N GLU A 108 -6.78 -18.67 0.32
CA GLU A 108 -7.90 -18.82 -0.62
C GLU A 108 -9.18 -18.19 -0.08
N GLU A 109 -9.52 -18.40 1.19
CA GLU A 109 -10.67 -17.78 1.85
C GLU A 109 -10.57 -16.25 1.85
N PHE A 110 -9.41 -15.70 2.21
CA PHE A 110 -9.18 -14.26 2.18
C PHE A 110 -9.23 -13.69 0.76
N SER A 111 -8.63 -14.39 -0.21
CA SER A 111 -8.62 -13.99 -1.62
C SER A 111 -10.04 -13.95 -2.20
N ARG A 112 -10.90 -14.91 -1.83
CA ARG A 112 -12.31 -14.92 -2.23
C ARG A 112 -13.06 -13.70 -1.68
N SER A 113 -12.88 -13.36 -0.42
CA SER A 113 -13.48 -12.15 0.16
C SER A 113 -12.92 -10.88 -0.47
N ALA A 114 -11.62 -10.82 -0.72
CA ALA A 114 -10.98 -9.67 -1.40
C ALA A 114 -11.52 -9.48 -2.82
N ALA A 115 -11.81 -10.56 -3.54
CA ALA A 115 -12.35 -10.53 -4.90
C ALA A 115 -13.73 -9.85 -4.99
N LEU A 116 -14.49 -9.72 -3.89
CA LEU A 116 -15.76 -8.98 -3.83
C LEU A 116 -15.59 -7.47 -4.08
N LEU A 117 -14.37 -6.95 -4.00
CA LEU A 117 -14.06 -5.59 -4.42
C LEU A 117 -14.01 -5.42 -5.95
N GLU A 118 -13.96 -6.51 -6.70
CA GLU A 118 -13.90 -6.53 -8.17
C GLU A 118 -12.80 -5.59 -8.71
N ASP A 119 -13.15 -4.66 -9.59
CA ASP A 119 -12.24 -3.67 -10.18
C ASP A 119 -11.67 -2.66 -9.16
N ARG A 120 -12.27 -2.56 -7.96
CA ARG A 120 -11.73 -1.75 -6.87
C ARG A 120 -10.58 -2.43 -6.12
N LEU A 121 -10.35 -3.74 -6.30
CA LEU A 121 -9.18 -4.41 -5.76
C LEU A 121 -7.94 -4.03 -6.57
N GLY A 122 -7.06 -3.24 -5.98
CA GLY A 122 -5.71 -2.97 -6.51
C GLY A 122 -4.81 -4.19 -6.33
N LEU A 123 -4.36 -4.39 -5.11
CA LEU A 123 -3.44 -5.47 -4.72
C LEU A 123 -3.84 -6.07 -3.36
N ILE A 124 -3.23 -7.22 -3.04
CA ILE A 124 -3.17 -7.78 -1.69
C ILE A 124 -1.73 -7.70 -1.21
N LEU A 125 -1.48 -7.00 -0.10
CA LEU A 125 -0.16 -6.91 0.52
C LEU A 125 0.09 -8.10 1.44
N LEU A 126 1.03 -8.96 1.08
CA LEU A 126 1.55 -10.05 1.90
C LEU A 126 2.84 -9.59 2.61
N GLN A 127 2.76 -9.18 3.87
CA GLN A 127 3.92 -8.83 4.67
C GLN A 127 4.47 -10.04 5.39
N VAL A 128 5.61 -10.56 4.93
CA VAL A 128 6.31 -11.71 5.53
C VAL A 128 6.93 -11.31 6.85
N ALA A 129 6.56 -12.02 7.93
CA ALA A 129 7.05 -11.73 9.27
C ALA A 129 8.58 -11.92 9.39
N PRO A 130 9.27 -11.16 10.26
CA PRO A 130 10.73 -11.30 10.43
C PRO A 130 11.17 -12.71 10.85
N GLY A 131 10.33 -13.43 11.61
CA GLY A 131 10.60 -14.78 12.09
C GLY A 131 10.23 -15.90 11.10
N THR A 132 9.77 -15.56 9.88
CA THR A 132 9.44 -16.58 8.87
C THR A 132 10.73 -17.26 8.38
N PRO A 133 10.83 -18.59 8.51
CA PRO A 133 11.99 -19.33 7.99
C PRO A 133 12.14 -19.11 6.49
N PHE A 134 13.39 -19.00 6.02
CA PHE A 134 13.69 -18.93 4.60
C PHE A 134 13.38 -20.28 3.95
N ASP A 135 12.34 -20.29 3.13
CA ASP A 135 11.83 -21.47 2.42
C ASP A 135 11.14 -21.00 1.13
N PRO A 136 11.85 -20.97 0.00
CA PRO A 136 11.31 -20.51 -1.29
C PRO A 136 10.12 -21.33 -1.78
N ASP A 137 10.10 -22.65 -1.51
CA ASP A 137 8.98 -23.52 -1.92
C ASP A 137 7.71 -23.22 -1.12
N ARG A 138 7.82 -23.00 0.18
CA ARG A 138 6.72 -22.53 1.03
C ARG A 138 6.19 -21.19 0.53
N LEU A 139 7.09 -20.25 0.24
CA LEU A 139 6.71 -18.94 -0.31
C LEU A 139 5.95 -19.11 -1.63
N LYS A 140 6.48 -19.95 -2.54
CA LYS A 140 5.84 -20.21 -3.83
C LYS A 140 4.43 -20.80 -3.68
N ARG A 141 4.25 -21.81 -2.80
CA ARG A 141 2.92 -22.38 -2.53
C ARG A 141 1.95 -21.31 -2.01
N ALA A 142 2.37 -20.52 -1.03
CA ALA A 142 1.55 -19.45 -0.49
C ALA A 142 1.17 -18.40 -1.55
N LEU A 143 2.09 -18.00 -2.43
CA LEU A 143 1.82 -17.05 -3.51
C LEU A 143 0.84 -17.60 -4.53
N LEU A 144 0.94 -18.89 -4.89
CA LEU A 144 0.03 -19.54 -5.83
C LEU A 144 -1.39 -19.71 -5.25
N ALA A 145 -1.52 -19.91 -3.93
CA ALA A 145 -2.81 -20.03 -3.24
C ALA A 145 -3.68 -18.76 -3.32
N PHE A 146 -3.10 -17.59 -3.65
CA PHE A 146 -3.90 -16.38 -3.94
C PHE A 146 -4.71 -16.48 -5.25
N GLY A 147 -4.51 -17.51 -6.06
CA GLY A 147 -5.18 -17.71 -7.35
C GLY A 147 -4.66 -16.78 -8.45
N ASN A 148 -4.33 -15.56 -8.14
CA ASN A 148 -3.71 -14.60 -9.07
C ASN A 148 -2.49 -13.91 -8.41
N PRO A 149 -1.28 -14.49 -8.53
CA PRO A 149 -0.06 -13.92 -7.95
C PRO A 149 0.25 -12.49 -8.41
N LYS A 150 -0.16 -12.08 -9.60
CA LYS A 150 0.01 -10.71 -10.12
C LYS A 150 -0.76 -9.65 -9.32
N LYS A 151 -1.74 -10.08 -8.51
CA LYS A 151 -2.47 -9.22 -7.58
C LYS A 151 -1.85 -9.19 -6.18
N VAL A 152 -0.70 -9.82 -5.97
CA VAL A 152 -0.01 -9.88 -4.69
C VAL A 152 1.21 -8.95 -4.71
N ALA A 153 1.28 -8.06 -3.73
CA ALA A 153 2.50 -7.34 -3.37
C ALA A 153 3.13 -8.00 -2.15
N ILE A 154 4.43 -8.25 -2.17
CA ILE A 154 5.14 -8.92 -1.08
C ILE A 154 6.18 -8.01 -0.44
N GLU A 155 6.13 -7.86 0.88
CA GLU A 155 7.10 -7.14 1.69
C GLU A 155 7.86 -8.09 2.60
N PHE A 156 9.17 -8.11 2.49
CA PHE A 156 10.05 -8.90 3.36
C PHE A 156 10.58 -8.08 4.53
N ARG A 157 10.59 -8.69 5.72
CA ARG A 157 11.09 -8.08 6.97
C ARG A 157 12.39 -8.69 7.49
N HIS A 158 12.99 -9.63 6.74
CA HIS A 158 14.27 -10.25 7.09
C HIS A 158 15.20 -10.30 5.87
N LYS A 159 16.50 -10.02 6.11
CA LYS A 159 17.50 -9.86 5.06
C LYS A 159 17.72 -11.11 4.17
N ASN A 160 17.45 -12.30 4.69
CA ASN A 160 17.65 -13.56 3.95
C ASN A 160 16.77 -13.69 2.70
N TRP A 161 15.68 -12.89 2.60
CA TRP A 161 14.79 -12.91 1.46
C TRP A 161 15.25 -12.04 0.27
N PHE A 162 16.28 -11.20 0.47
CA PHE A 162 16.80 -10.32 -0.59
C PHE A 162 17.89 -11.03 -1.39
N THR A 163 17.51 -12.06 -2.16
CA THR A 163 18.38 -12.89 -3.01
C THR A 163 17.89 -12.86 -4.46
N ASN A 164 18.80 -13.16 -5.41
CA ASN A 164 18.44 -13.28 -6.82
C ASN A 164 17.40 -14.40 -7.04
N GLU A 165 17.52 -15.54 -6.33
CA GLU A 165 16.55 -16.63 -6.38
C GLU A 165 15.12 -16.14 -6.09
N ILE A 166 14.94 -15.36 -5.03
CA ILE A 166 13.64 -14.80 -4.67
C ILE A 166 13.18 -13.77 -5.69
N ARG A 167 14.08 -12.89 -6.16
CA ARG A 167 13.74 -11.93 -7.21
C ARG A 167 13.24 -12.63 -8.47
N ASP A 168 13.94 -13.67 -8.92
CA ASP A 168 13.59 -14.45 -10.11
C ASP A 168 12.25 -15.19 -9.93
N LEU A 169 11.99 -15.72 -8.73
CA LEU A 169 10.69 -16.32 -8.38
C LEU A 169 9.57 -15.29 -8.50
N LEU A 170 9.74 -14.09 -7.94
CA LEU A 170 8.74 -13.02 -8.01
C LEU A 170 8.50 -12.58 -9.46
N CYS A 171 9.55 -12.39 -10.26
CA CYS A 171 9.45 -12.07 -11.69
C CYS A 171 8.68 -13.17 -12.46
N THR A 172 9.02 -14.44 -12.22
CA THR A 172 8.37 -15.58 -12.87
C THR A 172 6.86 -15.65 -12.59
N LEU A 173 6.47 -15.34 -11.36
CA LEU A 173 5.06 -15.34 -10.94
C LEU A 173 4.36 -14.00 -11.21
N GLY A 174 5.09 -12.95 -11.58
CA GLY A 174 4.57 -11.59 -11.73
C GLY A 174 4.10 -10.96 -10.40
N VAL A 175 4.66 -11.42 -9.28
CA VAL A 175 4.38 -10.86 -7.95
C VAL A 175 5.08 -9.52 -7.79
N VAL A 176 4.37 -8.53 -7.24
CA VAL A 176 4.90 -7.19 -7.00
C VAL A 176 5.84 -7.19 -5.80
N PHE A 177 7.10 -6.84 -5.99
CA PHE A 177 8.00 -6.60 -4.86
C PHE A 177 7.63 -5.27 -4.19
N CYS A 178 7.44 -5.32 -2.86
CA CYS A 178 7.22 -4.14 -2.05
C CYS A 178 8.53 -3.69 -1.40
N THR A 179 9.05 -2.54 -1.82
CA THR A 179 10.16 -1.88 -1.12
C THR A 179 9.64 -1.02 0.03
N ALA A 180 10.40 -0.91 1.11
CA ALA A 180 9.97 -0.17 2.29
C ALA A 180 11.09 0.72 2.86
N ASP A 181 10.76 1.98 3.17
CA ASP A 181 11.63 2.88 3.95
C ASP A 181 11.29 2.81 5.43
N SER A 182 12.29 2.54 6.25
CA SER A 182 12.15 2.45 7.69
C SER A 182 13.49 2.66 8.38
N PRO A 183 13.57 2.84 9.71
CA PRO A 183 14.85 2.91 10.42
C PRO A 183 15.77 1.70 10.23
N LYS A 184 15.22 0.56 9.77
CA LYS A 184 15.96 -0.69 9.59
C LYS A 184 16.15 -1.11 8.14
N THR A 185 15.43 -0.49 7.19
CA THR A 185 15.46 -0.86 5.77
C THR A 185 15.59 0.39 4.91
N ARG A 186 16.26 0.24 3.77
CA ARG A 186 16.34 1.26 2.72
C ARG A 186 15.52 0.82 1.52
N LEU A 187 15.08 1.77 0.75
CA LEU A 187 14.38 1.54 -0.51
C LEU A 187 15.30 0.79 -1.49
N LEU A 188 14.72 -0.21 -2.16
CA LEU A 188 15.32 -0.96 -3.25
C LEU A 188 14.52 -0.70 -4.52
N ASP A 189 15.16 -0.70 -5.66
CA ASP A 189 14.60 -0.42 -6.97
C ASP A 189 14.15 -1.67 -7.75
N TRP A 190 13.86 -2.78 -7.06
CA TRP A 190 13.41 -4.00 -7.71
C TRP A 190 12.03 -3.84 -8.32
N VAL A 191 11.95 -3.95 -9.64
CA VAL A 191 10.69 -4.07 -10.40
C VAL A 191 10.56 -5.53 -10.84
N THR A 192 9.56 -6.23 -10.31
CA THR A 192 9.34 -7.68 -10.55
C THR A 192 8.08 -7.96 -11.33
N SER A 193 7.31 -6.92 -11.69
CA SER A 193 6.10 -7.00 -12.51
C SER A 193 5.82 -5.66 -13.20
N ASP A 194 4.68 -5.54 -13.91
CA ASP A 194 4.17 -4.27 -14.45
C ASP A 194 3.72 -3.27 -13.38
N THR A 195 3.88 -3.61 -12.12
CA THR A 195 3.46 -2.81 -10.97
C THR A 195 4.59 -2.74 -9.95
N ALA A 196 4.81 -1.57 -9.37
CA ALA A 196 5.73 -1.35 -8.25
C ALA A 196 4.99 -0.94 -6.99
N TYR A 197 5.61 -1.15 -5.83
CA TYR A 197 4.99 -0.87 -4.54
C TYR A 197 6.00 -0.31 -3.54
N ILE A 198 5.72 0.87 -2.99
CA ILE A 198 6.59 1.58 -2.04
C ILE A 198 5.82 1.81 -0.74
N ARG A 199 6.39 1.44 0.40
CA ARG A 199 5.85 1.72 1.73
C ARG A 199 6.79 2.61 2.54
N LEU A 200 6.25 3.68 3.11
CA LEU A 200 7.00 4.71 3.81
C LEU A 200 6.62 4.70 5.29
N HIS A 201 7.39 3.96 6.09
CA HIS A 201 7.15 3.79 7.53
C HIS A 201 7.79 4.86 8.40
N GLY A 202 8.62 5.72 7.79
CA GLY A 202 9.42 6.72 8.49
C GLY A 202 10.89 6.35 8.55
N ARG A 203 11.74 7.17 7.91
CA ARG A 203 13.18 6.90 7.72
C ARG A 203 13.98 6.85 9.02
N GLN A 204 13.68 7.75 9.96
CA GLN A 204 14.41 7.84 11.24
C GLN A 204 13.62 7.27 12.41
N ARG A 205 12.29 7.39 12.38
CA ARG A 205 11.39 6.96 13.47
C ARG A 205 10.18 6.25 12.89
N TRP A 206 9.91 5.05 13.35
CA TRP A 206 8.75 4.29 12.96
C TRP A 206 7.46 5.09 13.18
N TYR A 207 6.66 5.24 12.12
CA TYR A 207 5.32 5.83 12.08
C TYR A 207 5.24 7.32 12.47
N SER A 208 6.35 7.95 12.89
CA SER A 208 6.36 9.34 13.40
C SER A 208 7.43 10.23 12.75
N HIS A 209 8.03 9.77 11.66
CA HIS A 209 8.94 10.59 10.86
C HIS A 209 8.15 11.47 9.90
N ASN A 210 8.38 12.78 9.92
CA ASN A 210 7.88 13.68 8.89
C ASN A 210 8.91 13.76 7.76
N TYR A 211 8.58 13.27 6.59
CA TYR A 211 9.49 13.31 5.44
C TYR A 211 9.73 14.74 5.00
N THR A 212 10.99 15.11 4.84
CA THR A 212 11.40 16.41 4.29
C THR A 212 11.16 16.45 2.78
N ASP A 213 11.13 17.66 2.19
CA ASP A 213 10.98 17.84 0.75
C ASP A 213 12.09 17.12 -0.02
N GLN A 214 13.34 17.14 0.50
CA GLN A 214 14.45 16.40 -0.11
C GLN A 214 14.20 14.90 -0.11
N GLU A 215 13.76 14.32 1.00
CA GLU A 215 13.43 12.88 1.09
C GLU A 215 12.25 12.51 0.18
N LEU A 216 11.27 13.41 0.02
CA LEU A 216 10.15 13.22 -0.92
C LEU A 216 10.62 13.28 -2.38
N HIS A 217 11.59 14.14 -2.74
CA HIS A 217 12.20 14.14 -4.08
C HIS A 217 12.95 12.82 -4.35
N GLU A 218 13.73 12.30 -3.39
CA GLU A 218 14.38 11.00 -3.53
C GLU A 218 13.37 9.85 -3.77
N ILE A 219 12.20 9.92 -3.13
CA ILE A 219 11.11 8.95 -3.33
C ILE A 219 10.45 9.13 -4.70
N ALA A 220 10.27 10.38 -5.15
CA ALA A 220 9.74 10.67 -6.48
C ALA A 220 10.68 10.16 -7.57
N ASP A 221 12.00 10.41 -7.43
CA ASP A 221 13.02 9.94 -8.37
C ASP A 221 13.04 8.41 -8.46
N LEU A 222 12.95 7.71 -7.31
CA LEU A 222 12.83 6.26 -7.30
C LEU A 222 11.56 5.77 -8.01
N ALA A 223 10.42 6.43 -7.79
CA ALA A 223 9.17 6.05 -8.43
C ALA A 223 9.24 6.25 -9.96
N ILE A 224 9.88 7.32 -10.42
CA ILE A 224 10.14 7.58 -11.85
C ILE A 224 11.08 6.52 -12.42
N GLN A 225 12.17 6.21 -11.73
CA GLN A 225 13.10 5.15 -12.13
C GLN A 225 12.39 3.78 -12.26
N MET A 226 11.49 3.43 -11.33
CA MET A 226 10.70 2.19 -11.42
C MET A 226 9.77 2.21 -12.64
N ALA A 227 9.19 3.36 -12.97
CA ALA A 227 8.38 3.53 -14.17
C ALA A 227 9.22 3.33 -15.45
N GLU A 228 10.43 3.89 -15.50
CA GLU A 228 11.38 3.71 -16.61
C GLU A 228 11.84 2.25 -16.76
N GLN A 229 11.91 1.50 -15.65
CA GLN A 229 12.18 0.04 -15.64
C GLN A 229 10.98 -0.80 -16.10
N GLY A 230 9.83 -0.20 -16.40
CA GLY A 230 8.67 -0.88 -16.97
C GLY A 230 7.47 -1.04 -16.04
N ALA A 231 7.48 -0.43 -14.85
CA ALA A 231 6.28 -0.41 -14.02
C ALA A 231 5.25 0.57 -14.60
N GLU A 232 4.08 0.07 -14.99
CA GLU A 232 2.97 0.88 -15.50
C GLU A 232 2.18 1.56 -14.35
N ARG A 233 2.15 0.91 -13.17
CA ARG A 233 1.47 1.38 -11.96
C ARG A 233 2.41 1.36 -10.79
N ILE A 234 2.51 2.47 -10.07
CA ILE A 234 3.36 2.60 -8.89
C ILE A 234 2.48 2.97 -7.70
N TYR A 235 2.31 2.05 -6.75
CA TYR A 235 1.61 2.29 -5.50
C TYR A 235 2.57 2.83 -4.46
N ILE A 236 2.23 3.93 -3.80
CA ILE A 236 3.06 4.55 -2.76
C ILE A 236 2.18 4.84 -1.54
N PHE A 237 2.50 4.20 -0.40
CA PHE A 237 1.72 4.35 0.82
C PHE A 237 2.53 4.89 1.98
N PHE A 238 2.06 6.01 2.51
CA PHE A 238 2.59 6.62 3.72
C PHE A 238 1.96 5.98 4.95
N ASN A 239 2.80 5.41 5.82
CA ASN A 239 2.43 4.76 7.07
C ASN A 239 3.02 5.49 8.29
N ASN A 240 3.36 6.76 8.14
CA ASN A 240 3.84 7.68 9.16
C ASN A 240 2.70 8.58 9.64
N ASP A 241 1.64 7.97 10.18
CA ASP A 241 0.35 8.63 10.47
C ASP A 241 0.37 9.60 11.66
N PHE A 242 1.44 9.60 12.48
CA PHE A 242 1.59 10.50 13.63
C PHE A 242 1.42 11.97 13.22
N GLU A 243 0.64 12.73 13.99
CA GLU A 243 0.35 14.16 13.75
C GLU A 243 -0.15 14.50 12.32
N GLY A 244 -0.70 13.51 11.59
CA GLY A 244 -1.20 13.73 10.24
C GLY A 244 -0.10 13.90 9.18
N TYR A 245 1.12 13.46 9.45
CA TYR A 245 2.22 13.54 8.47
C TYR A 245 1.94 12.71 7.22
N ALA A 246 1.33 11.52 7.38
CA ALA A 246 1.06 10.66 6.24
C ALA A 246 0.24 11.34 5.12
N PRO A 247 -0.95 11.92 5.37
CA PRO A 247 -1.70 12.60 4.31
C PRO A 247 -0.99 13.87 3.81
N GLN A 248 -0.22 14.59 4.65
CA GLN A 248 0.52 15.77 4.22
C GLN A 248 1.65 15.40 3.25
N ASN A 249 2.49 14.44 3.63
CA ASN A 249 3.57 13.95 2.77
C ASN A 249 3.03 13.32 1.47
N ALA A 250 1.90 12.59 1.54
CA ALA A 250 1.26 12.02 0.37
C ALA A 250 0.80 13.11 -0.62
N LEU A 251 0.19 14.18 -0.14
CA LEU A 251 -0.23 15.31 -0.97
C LEU A 251 0.96 16.04 -1.59
N THR A 252 2.04 16.25 -0.83
CA THR A 252 3.27 16.87 -1.34
C THR A 252 3.88 16.00 -2.45
N LEU A 253 3.97 14.68 -2.24
CA LEU A 253 4.50 13.77 -3.25
C LEU A 253 3.62 13.72 -4.51
N GLN A 254 2.28 13.81 -4.38
CA GLN A 254 1.39 13.92 -5.54
C GLN A 254 1.67 15.17 -6.38
N GLN A 255 2.00 16.29 -5.73
CA GLN A 255 2.36 17.53 -6.46
C GLN A 255 3.70 17.41 -7.21
N MET A 256 4.65 16.63 -6.67
CA MET A 256 5.95 16.41 -7.31
C MET A 256 5.87 15.47 -8.51
N LEU A 257 4.94 14.50 -8.49
CA LEU A 257 4.78 13.50 -9.57
C LEU A 257 3.72 13.85 -10.61
N GLY A 258 3.00 14.99 -10.43
CA GLY A 258 2.03 15.52 -11.41
C GLY A 258 0.66 14.99 -11.26
#